data_47f8c67e8177606ffba1154dffafd8e5
#
_entry.id   47f8c67e8177606ffba1154dffafd8e5
#
_cell.length_a   1.000
_cell.length_b   1.000
_cell.length_c   1.000
_cell.angle_alpha   90.00
_cell.angle_beta   90.00
_cell.angle_gamma   90.00
#
_symmetry.space_group_name_H-M   'P 1'
#
loop_
_entity.id
_entity.type
_entity.pdbx_description
1 polymer ?
#
loop_
_entity_poly.entity_id
_entity_poly.type
_entity_poly.pdbx_seq_one_letter_code
_entity_poly.pdbx_strand_id
1 'polypeptide(L)'
;MSSETEIRPFRVDVPDEAIADLRRRIAAMRWPTKELVTDRSQGVQLAAIQELARYWTADYDWRAGAARLNALPQYTTRIDGEDIHFIHVRSPHENALPLIITHGWPGSVIELLEVVGPLTDPGRPRWLRPGRIPPGHPVAARLRLLCRAG
;
A
#
# COMPACT_ATOMS: atom_id res chain seq x y z
N MET A 1 -32.67 -0.95 -6.56
CA MET A 1 -31.79 -2.07 -6.17
C MET A 1 -30.46 -1.80 -6.81
N SER A 2 -29.51 -1.19 -6.09
CA SER A 2 -28.13 -1.07 -6.56
C SER A 2 -27.55 -2.47 -6.63
N SER A 3 -27.01 -2.86 -7.78
CA SER A 3 -26.40 -4.18 -7.92
C SER A 3 -25.20 -4.26 -6.95
N GLU A 4 -25.16 -5.30 -6.13
CA GLU A 4 -24.09 -5.51 -5.14
C GLU A 4 -22.67 -5.55 -5.73
N THR A 5 -22.56 -5.56 -7.07
CA THR A 5 -21.29 -5.66 -7.82
C THR A 5 -20.93 -4.40 -8.60
N GLU A 6 -21.55 -3.26 -8.31
CA GLU A 6 -21.21 -2.00 -8.98
C GLU A 6 -19.76 -1.59 -8.64
N ILE A 7 -18.95 -1.34 -9.68
CA ILE A 7 -17.58 -0.83 -9.53
C ILE A 7 -17.63 0.69 -9.52
N ARG A 8 -17.21 1.29 -8.42
CA ARG A 8 -17.19 2.74 -8.20
C ARG A 8 -15.76 3.26 -8.17
N PRO A 9 -15.44 4.38 -8.82
CA PRO A 9 -14.15 5.04 -8.66
C PRO A 9 -13.90 5.39 -7.18
N PHE A 10 -12.66 5.25 -6.76
CA PHE A 10 -12.23 5.57 -5.41
C PHE A 10 -11.01 6.49 -5.43
N ARG A 11 -10.93 7.37 -4.46
CA ARG A 11 -9.80 8.26 -4.23
C ARG A 11 -9.50 8.34 -2.74
N VAL A 12 -8.25 8.22 -2.37
CA VAL A 12 -7.81 8.44 -0.99
C VAL A 12 -7.91 9.92 -0.67
N ASP A 13 -8.79 10.25 0.25
CA ASP A 13 -8.98 11.61 0.77
C ASP A 13 -9.12 11.55 2.30
N VAL A 14 -7.98 11.70 2.99
CA VAL A 14 -7.94 11.68 4.44
C VAL A 14 -8.06 13.12 4.94
N PRO A 15 -9.11 13.46 5.69
CA PRO A 15 -9.32 14.81 6.19
C PRO A 15 -8.22 15.22 7.19
N ASP A 16 -7.94 16.52 7.28
CA ASP A 16 -6.90 17.06 8.17
C ASP A 16 -7.17 16.75 9.63
N GLU A 17 -8.45 16.70 10.03
CA GLU A 17 -8.88 16.34 11.38
C GLU A 17 -8.45 14.90 11.74
N ALA A 18 -8.52 13.96 10.81
CA ALA A 18 -8.09 12.59 11.06
C ALA A 18 -6.56 12.51 11.25
N ILE A 19 -5.79 13.29 10.49
CA ILE A 19 -4.34 13.40 10.67
C ILE A 19 -4.01 14.08 12.01
N ALA A 20 -4.72 15.12 12.37
CA ALA A 20 -4.56 15.78 13.67
C ALA A 20 -4.91 14.84 14.84
N ASP A 21 -5.99 14.06 14.71
CA ASP A 21 -6.35 13.04 15.71
C ASP A 21 -5.28 11.96 15.86
N LEU A 22 -4.75 11.45 14.75
CA LEU A 22 -3.64 10.49 14.77
C LEU A 22 -2.44 11.05 15.54
N ARG A 23 -2.00 12.26 15.23
CA ARG A 23 -0.89 12.94 15.91
C ARG A 23 -1.13 13.09 17.40
N ARG A 24 -2.34 13.52 17.78
CA ARG A 24 -2.75 13.64 19.18
C ARG A 24 -2.69 12.30 19.91
N ARG A 25 -3.18 11.22 19.29
CA ARG A 25 -3.19 9.87 19.87
C ARG A 25 -1.78 9.33 20.04
N ILE A 26 -0.88 9.54 19.07
CA ILE A 26 0.53 9.15 19.20
C ILE A 26 1.20 9.94 20.33
N ALA A 27 0.95 11.24 20.44
CA ALA A 27 1.51 12.07 21.52
C ALA A 27 1.03 11.63 22.92
N ALA A 28 -0.20 11.10 23.02
CA ALA A 28 -0.79 10.60 24.26
C ALA A 28 -0.48 9.11 24.52
N MET A 29 0.33 8.46 23.72
CA MET A 29 0.61 7.02 23.82
C MET A 29 1.38 6.70 25.09
N ARG A 30 0.93 5.67 25.80
CA ARG A 30 1.65 5.07 26.93
C ARG A 30 2.60 4.02 26.42
N TRP A 31 3.89 4.31 26.51
CA TRP A 31 4.93 3.40 26.06
C TRP A 31 5.07 2.18 26.97
N PRO A 32 5.37 1.00 26.39
CA PRO A 32 5.68 -0.19 27.20
C PRO A 32 7.02 -0.01 27.91
N THR A 33 7.31 -0.93 28.82
CA THR A 33 8.63 -1.02 29.47
C THR A 33 9.72 -1.28 28.43
N LYS A 34 10.87 -0.63 28.61
CA LYS A 34 12.03 -0.85 27.75
C LYS A 34 12.53 -2.31 27.87
N GLU A 35 13.00 -2.83 26.74
CA GLU A 35 13.69 -4.13 26.69
C GLU A 35 14.90 -4.19 27.63
N LEU A 36 15.20 -5.37 28.17
CA LEU A 36 16.31 -5.60 29.11
C LEU A 36 17.63 -5.94 28.41
N VAL A 37 17.59 -6.18 27.10
CA VAL A 37 18.76 -6.55 26.29
C VAL A 37 19.20 -5.39 25.40
N THR A 38 20.45 -5.42 24.98
CA THR A 38 21.02 -4.38 24.10
C THR A 38 20.93 -4.71 22.62
N ASP A 39 20.51 -5.93 22.31
CA ASP A 39 20.32 -6.44 20.95
C ASP A 39 18.83 -6.54 20.58
N ARG A 40 18.50 -7.23 19.49
CA ARG A 40 17.13 -7.45 19.02
C ARG A 40 16.56 -8.82 19.37
N SER A 41 17.17 -9.55 20.32
CA SER A 41 16.71 -10.88 20.70
C SER A 41 15.32 -10.89 21.33
N GLN A 42 14.87 -9.79 21.92
CA GLN A 42 13.51 -9.58 22.43
C GLN A 42 12.59 -8.84 21.46
N GLY A 43 13.00 -8.66 20.20
CA GLY A 43 12.21 -7.97 19.18
C GLY A 43 12.70 -6.54 18.89
N VAL A 44 11.79 -5.69 18.42
CA VAL A 44 12.10 -4.29 18.10
C VAL A 44 12.32 -3.49 19.37
N GLN A 45 13.43 -2.76 19.43
CA GLN A 45 13.76 -1.92 20.58
C GLN A 45 12.78 -0.73 20.71
N LEU A 46 12.41 -0.40 21.93
CA LEU A 46 11.48 0.67 22.25
C LEU A 46 11.92 2.01 21.63
N ALA A 47 13.21 2.32 21.69
CA ALA A 47 13.76 3.55 21.12
C ALA A 47 13.49 3.69 19.62
N ALA A 48 13.57 2.60 18.84
CA ALA A 48 13.30 2.61 17.40
C ALA A 48 11.83 2.91 17.10
N ILE A 49 10.90 2.35 17.89
CA ILE A 49 9.46 2.64 17.74
C ILE A 49 9.14 4.08 18.16
N GLN A 50 9.78 4.59 19.20
CA GLN A 50 9.61 6.00 19.62
C GLN A 50 10.11 6.96 18.56
N GLU A 51 11.24 6.67 17.90
CA GLU A 51 11.76 7.47 16.80
C GLU A 51 10.82 7.46 15.59
N LEU A 52 10.29 6.28 15.22
CA LEU A 52 9.30 6.16 14.14
C LEU A 52 8.03 6.97 14.45
N ALA A 53 7.52 6.88 15.68
CA ALA A 53 6.35 7.62 16.11
C ALA A 53 6.58 9.14 16.07
N ARG A 54 7.77 9.60 16.49
CA ARG A 54 8.18 11.00 16.36
C ARG A 54 8.18 11.43 14.90
N TYR A 55 8.79 10.64 14.01
CA TYR A 55 8.82 10.91 12.57
C TYR A 55 7.40 11.04 11.99
N TRP A 56 6.49 10.14 12.35
CA TRP A 56 5.10 10.18 11.89
C TRP A 56 4.35 11.44 12.34
N THR A 57 4.66 11.96 13.53
CA THR A 57 3.98 13.15 14.04
C THR A 57 4.55 14.45 13.51
N ALA A 58 5.88 14.52 13.27
CA ALA A 58 6.57 15.76 12.96
C ALA A 58 6.91 15.91 11.46
N ASP A 59 7.46 14.85 10.85
CA ASP A 59 8.18 14.96 9.59
C ASP A 59 7.51 14.22 8.43
N TYR A 60 6.62 13.24 8.68
CA TYR A 60 6.01 12.45 7.63
C TYR A 60 4.96 13.23 6.85
N ASP A 61 5.13 13.31 5.53
CA ASP A 61 4.16 13.92 4.62
C ASP A 61 3.07 12.90 4.21
N TRP A 62 1.96 12.91 4.95
CA TRP A 62 0.78 12.08 4.67
C TRP A 62 0.15 12.37 3.31
N ARG A 63 0.24 13.61 2.82
CA ARG A 63 -0.30 14.01 1.51
C ARG A 63 0.50 13.40 0.38
N ALA A 64 1.83 13.30 0.52
CA ALA A 64 2.68 12.60 -0.44
C ALA A 64 2.34 11.11 -0.52
N GLY A 65 2.05 10.45 0.63
CA GLY A 65 1.58 9.07 0.68
C GLY A 65 0.26 8.88 -0.07
N ALA A 66 -0.75 9.72 0.20
CA ALA A 66 -2.03 9.71 -0.49
C ALA A 66 -1.88 9.99 -1.99
N ALA A 67 -0.99 10.92 -2.38
CA ALA A 67 -0.73 11.25 -3.78
C ALA A 67 -0.14 10.05 -4.55
N ARG A 68 0.75 9.25 -3.94
CA ARG A 68 1.28 8.02 -4.56
C ARG A 68 0.17 7.01 -4.86
N LEU A 69 -0.76 6.81 -3.94
CA LEU A 69 -1.92 5.94 -4.17
C LEU A 69 -2.84 6.51 -5.24
N ASN A 70 -3.13 7.80 -5.18
CA ASN A 70 -4.02 8.49 -6.11
C ASN A 70 -3.45 8.65 -7.53
N ALA A 71 -2.16 8.35 -7.74
CA ALA A 71 -1.56 8.26 -9.06
C ALA A 71 -1.97 6.98 -9.83
N LEU A 72 -2.59 6.02 -9.15
CA LEU A 72 -3.08 4.78 -9.74
C LEU A 72 -4.62 4.77 -9.79
N PRO A 73 -5.23 4.10 -10.80
CA PRO A 73 -6.67 3.94 -10.86
C PRO A 73 -7.17 3.05 -9.72
N GLN A 74 -8.02 3.61 -8.87
CA GLN A 74 -8.58 2.95 -7.70
C GLN A 74 -10.09 2.85 -7.78
N TYR A 75 -10.62 1.78 -7.22
CA TYR A 75 -12.03 1.47 -7.24
C TYR A 75 -12.47 0.80 -5.94
N THR A 76 -13.77 0.85 -5.69
CA THR A 76 -14.44 0.02 -4.70
C THR A 76 -15.57 -0.77 -5.36
N THR A 77 -15.84 -1.95 -4.84
CA THR A 77 -17.02 -2.75 -5.17
C THR A 77 -17.51 -3.44 -3.91
N ARG A 78 -18.77 -3.87 -3.90
CA ARG A 78 -19.36 -4.57 -2.77
C ARG A 78 -19.47 -6.06 -3.07
N ILE A 79 -18.93 -6.89 -2.16
CA ILE A 79 -19.00 -8.36 -2.27
C ILE A 79 -19.44 -8.88 -0.90
N ASP A 80 -20.53 -9.65 -0.87
CA ASP A 80 -21.08 -10.24 0.35
C ASP A 80 -21.31 -9.23 1.50
N GLY A 81 -21.75 -8.03 1.13
CA GLY A 81 -22.01 -6.96 2.10
C GLY A 81 -20.79 -6.13 2.50
N GLU A 82 -19.57 -6.50 2.09
CA GLU A 82 -18.32 -5.83 2.41
C GLU A 82 -17.82 -4.96 1.25
N ASP A 83 -17.36 -3.76 1.56
CA ASP A 83 -16.72 -2.89 0.57
C ASP A 83 -15.27 -3.33 0.34
N ILE A 84 -14.96 -3.69 -0.90
CA ILE A 84 -13.63 -4.12 -1.33
C ILE A 84 -12.99 -3.00 -2.15
N HIS A 85 -11.92 -2.43 -1.62
CA HIS A 85 -11.08 -1.48 -2.34
C HIS A 85 -10.05 -2.22 -3.20
N PHE A 86 -9.78 -1.73 -4.41
CA PHE A 86 -8.76 -2.31 -5.27
C PHE A 86 -8.13 -1.28 -6.23
N ILE A 87 -6.89 -1.53 -6.57
CA ILE A 87 -6.16 -0.84 -7.64
C ILE A 87 -6.25 -1.71 -8.88
N HIS A 88 -6.68 -1.16 -10.02
CA HIS A 88 -6.75 -1.90 -11.27
C HIS A 88 -5.93 -1.20 -12.36
N VAL A 89 -4.80 -1.79 -12.70
CA VAL A 89 -3.92 -1.27 -13.75
C VAL A 89 -3.93 -2.21 -14.95
N ARG A 90 -4.25 -1.66 -16.11
CA ARG A 90 -4.19 -2.38 -17.38
C ARG A 90 -2.81 -2.27 -17.99
N SER A 91 -2.29 -3.40 -18.45
CA SER A 91 -1.08 -3.41 -19.26
C SER A 91 -1.35 -2.80 -20.64
N PRO A 92 -0.37 -2.11 -21.25
CA PRO A 92 -0.43 -1.71 -22.65
C PRO A 92 -0.27 -2.90 -23.62
N HIS A 93 0.14 -4.08 -23.15
CA HIS A 93 0.34 -5.26 -23.96
C HIS A 93 -0.97 -6.05 -24.15
N GLU A 94 -1.33 -6.37 -25.41
CA GLU A 94 -2.61 -7.01 -25.74
C GLU A 94 -2.79 -8.38 -25.11
N ASN A 95 -1.70 -9.18 -25.04
CA ASN A 95 -1.71 -10.54 -24.50
C ASN A 95 -1.35 -10.61 -23.02
N ALA A 96 -1.53 -9.51 -22.28
CA ALA A 96 -1.22 -9.47 -20.85
C ALA A 96 -2.12 -10.42 -20.05
N LEU A 97 -1.53 -11.24 -19.20
CA LEU A 97 -2.26 -12.17 -18.33
C LEU A 97 -3.03 -11.42 -17.24
N PRO A 98 -4.26 -11.85 -16.92
CA PRO A 98 -4.98 -11.33 -15.76
C PRO A 98 -4.28 -11.82 -14.49
N LEU A 99 -3.96 -10.90 -13.59
CA LEU A 99 -3.31 -11.18 -12.31
C LEU A 99 -4.02 -10.45 -11.18
N ILE A 100 -4.33 -11.16 -10.11
CA ILE A 100 -4.83 -10.61 -8.86
C ILE A 100 -3.78 -10.85 -7.78
N ILE A 101 -3.44 -9.81 -7.02
CA ILE A 101 -2.55 -9.92 -5.87
C ILE A 101 -3.28 -9.32 -4.66
N THR A 102 -3.23 -10.02 -3.54
CA THR A 102 -3.72 -9.55 -2.24
C THR A 102 -2.53 -9.37 -1.30
N HIS A 103 -2.59 -8.31 -0.48
CA HIS A 103 -1.65 -8.18 0.62
C HIS A 103 -2.04 -9.10 1.78
N GLY A 104 -1.09 -9.37 2.70
CA GLY A 104 -1.34 -10.09 3.96
C GLY A 104 -1.64 -9.14 5.12
N TRP A 105 -2.29 -9.66 6.18
CA TRP A 105 -2.43 -8.91 7.43
C TRP A 105 -1.08 -8.88 8.18
N PRO A 106 -0.65 -7.75 8.75
CA PRO A 106 -1.28 -6.44 8.88
C PRO A 106 -0.92 -5.42 7.77
N GLY A 107 -0.59 -5.90 6.57
CA GLY A 107 -0.17 -5.05 5.46
C GLY A 107 -1.27 -4.26 4.78
N SER A 108 -0.91 -3.62 3.66
CA SER A 108 -1.85 -2.86 2.82
C SER A 108 -1.41 -2.90 1.35
N VAL A 109 -2.24 -2.37 0.45
CA VAL A 109 -1.90 -2.24 -0.99
C VAL A 109 -0.61 -1.45 -1.23
N ILE A 110 -0.16 -0.64 -0.27
CA ILE A 110 1.07 0.16 -0.36
C ILE A 110 2.31 -0.74 -0.54
N GLU A 111 2.32 -1.92 0.07
CA GLU A 111 3.42 -2.89 -0.04
C GLU A 111 3.64 -3.36 -1.49
N LEU A 112 2.57 -3.33 -2.28
CA LEU A 112 2.53 -3.86 -3.63
C LEU A 112 2.74 -2.79 -4.72
N LEU A 113 2.85 -1.51 -4.36
CA LEU A 113 2.95 -0.42 -5.35
C LEU A 113 4.17 -0.55 -6.25
N GLU A 114 5.29 -1.02 -5.72
CA GLU A 114 6.54 -1.14 -6.48
C GLU A 114 6.52 -2.27 -7.53
N VAL A 115 5.62 -3.24 -7.41
CA VAL A 115 5.48 -4.32 -8.40
C VAL A 115 4.52 -3.98 -9.54
N VAL A 116 3.72 -2.92 -9.41
CA VAL A 116 2.73 -2.51 -10.41
C VAL A 116 3.39 -2.27 -11.77
N GLY A 117 4.38 -1.39 -11.81
CA GLY A 117 5.08 -1.07 -13.05
C GLY A 117 5.77 -2.27 -13.70
N PRO A 118 6.64 -3.00 -12.98
CA PRO A 118 7.31 -4.19 -13.52
C PRO A 118 6.36 -5.25 -14.06
N LEU A 119 5.20 -5.44 -13.45
CA LEU A 119 4.23 -6.45 -13.88
C LEU A 119 3.33 -5.97 -15.03
N THR A 120 3.01 -4.68 -15.09
CA THR A 120 2.11 -4.17 -16.14
C THR A 120 2.83 -3.74 -17.41
N ASP A 121 4.07 -3.24 -17.28
CA ASP A 121 4.90 -2.77 -18.41
C ASP A 121 6.37 -3.13 -18.19
N PRO A 122 6.73 -4.43 -18.31
CA PRO A 122 8.06 -4.93 -18.02
C PRO A 122 9.15 -4.44 -18.99
N GLY A 123 8.75 -3.91 -20.14
CA GLY A 123 9.67 -3.35 -21.15
C GLY A 123 10.17 -1.93 -20.85
N ARG A 124 9.68 -1.26 -19.84
CA ARG A 124 10.14 0.09 -19.47
C ARG A 124 11.54 0.09 -18.86
N PRO A 125 12.54 0.77 -19.47
CA PRO A 125 13.94 0.71 -19.04
C PRO A 125 14.20 1.08 -17.57
N ARG A 126 13.37 1.92 -16.98
CA ARG A 126 13.56 2.39 -15.60
C ARG A 126 13.33 1.30 -14.53
N TRP A 127 12.74 0.15 -14.90
CA TRP A 127 12.48 -0.98 -14.01
C TRP A 127 13.59 -2.03 -14.07
N LEU A 128 14.42 -1.98 -15.12
CA LEU A 128 15.58 -2.86 -15.27
C LEU A 128 16.76 -2.26 -14.53
N ARG A 129 16.89 -2.56 -13.22
CA ARG A 129 18.21 -2.38 -12.58
C ARG A 129 19.15 -3.46 -13.08
N PRO A 130 20.33 -3.10 -13.63
CA PRO A 130 21.31 -4.10 -14.09
C PRO A 130 21.63 -5.09 -12.96
N GLY A 131 21.46 -6.41 -13.24
CA GLY A 131 21.93 -7.47 -12.37
C GLY A 131 20.87 -8.20 -11.52
N ARG A 132 19.56 -7.91 -11.62
CA ARG A 132 18.55 -8.57 -10.77
C ARG A 132 17.47 -9.41 -11.45
N ILE A 133 17.33 -9.38 -12.77
CA ILE A 133 16.39 -10.25 -13.49
C ILE A 133 17.13 -10.90 -14.67
N PRO A 134 17.17 -12.24 -14.76
CA PRO A 134 17.70 -12.91 -15.94
C PRO A 134 16.87 -12.55 -17.17
N PRO A 135 17.46 -12.56 -18.38
CA PRO A 135 16.75 -12.28 -19.62
C PRO A 135 15.80 -13.44 -19.94
N GLY A 136 14.60 -13.40 -19.38
CA GLY A 136 13.44 -14.17 -19.80
C GLY A 136 12.45 -13.22 -20.43
N HIS A 137 11.61 -13.69 -21.37
CA HIS A 137 10.56 -12.85 -21.94
C HIS A 137 9.68 -12.33 -20.81
N PRO A 138 9.60 -11.01 -20.60
CA PRO A 138 8.78 -10.46 -19.51
C PRO A 138 7.31 -10.74 -19.80
N VAL A 139 6.64 -11.40 -18.86
CA VAL A 139 5.20 -11.62 -18.94
C VAL A 139 4.53 -10.37 -18.38
N ALA A 140 3.84 -9.64 -19.23
CA ALA A 140 3.02 -8.52 -18.81
C ALA A 140 1.73 -9.01 -18.14
N ALA A 141 1.25 -8.32 -17.13
CA ALA A 141 0.04 -8.66 -16.42
C ALA A 141 -0.97 -7.49 -16.37
N ARG A 142 -2.28 -7.83 -16.37
CA ARG A 142 -3.36 -6.92 -16.00
C ARG A 142 -3.55 -7.08 -14.49
N LEU A 143 -3.11 -6.09 -13.73
CA LEU A 143 -2.96 -6.22 -12.28
C LEU A 143 -4.20 -5.69 -11.54
N ARG A 144 -4.69 -6.46 -10.56
CA ARG A 144 -5.62 -6.02 -9.53
C ARG A 144 -5.00 -6.25 -8.16
N LEU A 145 -4.86 -5.20 -7.37
CA LEU A 145 -4.42 -5.25 -5.98
C LEU A 145 -5.66 -5.06 -5.10
N LEU A 146 -5.98 -6.05 -4.28
CA LEU A 146 -7.20 -6.07 -3.48
C LEU A 146 -6.91 -5.77 -2.00
N CYS A 147 -7.82 -4.99 -1.40
CA CYS A 147 -7.84 -4.69 0.02
C CYS A 147 -9.29 -4.55 0.48
N ARG A 148 -9.61 -4.96 1.71
CA ARG A 148 -10.88 -4.59 2.34
C ARG A 148 -10.86 -3.09 2.62
N ALA A 149 -11.90 -2.38 2.17
CA ALA A 149 -12.10 -0.99 2.55
C ALA A 149 -12.59 -0.98 4.00
N GLY A 150 -11.77 -0.48 4.91
CA GLY A 150 -12.10 -0.31 6.32
C GLY A 150 -12.86 0.97 6.57
#